data_e749f6bfbdbbc2979d3c1a7703b8bc3a
#
_entry.id   e749f6bfbdbbc2979d3c1a7703b8bc3a
#
_cell.length_a   1.000
_cell.length_b   1.000
_cell.length_c   1.000
_cell.angle_alpha   90.00
_cell.angle_beta   90.00
_cell.angle_gamma   90.00
#
_symmetry.space_group_name_H-M   'P 1'
#
loop_
_entity.id
_entity.type
_entity.pdbx_description
1 polymer ?
#
loop_
_entity_poly.entity_id
_entity_poly.type
_entity_poly.pdbx_seq_one_letter_code
_entity_poly.pdbx_strand_id
1 'polypeptide(L)'
;LKQRTSANHITSIHFMESEGEDSFLSDRSGPLIEAFSKAGLLTAGLQTPKSCISAIIDEVTPAGSLILVHNVFAGKEAVRKINTRGKVFWCLCPNSNLHIGNNIPPALMLSQEGCNIVIGTDSLASNKKLNVLSELKTLQHHFPSLSIEDLIRWATINGAKALGKESKYGSIGPGKKSGLLLLENADLINMKLTP
;
A
#
# COMPACT_ATOMS: atom_id res chain seq x y z
N LEU A 1 -13.09 13.95 7.57
CA LEU A 1 -11.69 13.53 7.71
C LEU A 1 -10.76 14.67 8.16
N LYS A 2 -10.98 15.92 7.71
CA LYS A 2 -10.17 17.10 8.11
C LYS A 2 -10.08 17.38 9.61
N GLN A 3 -11.01 16.91 10.42
CA GLN A 3 -11.11 17.26 11.85
C GLN A 3 -10.46 16.27 12.83
N ARG A 4 -9.84 15.17 12.37
CA ARG A 4 -9.41 14.08 13.27
C ARG A 4 -7.91 13.74 13.25
N THR A 5 -7.09 14.47 12.54
CA THR A 5 -5.66 14.12 12.43
C THR A 5 -4.81 14.90 13.44
N SER A 6 -4.60 14.33 14.62
CA SER A 6 -3.49 14.75 15.48
C SER A 6 -2.16 14.21 14.95
N ALA A 7 -1.04 14.83 15.31
CA ALA A 7 0.30 14.48 14.84
C ALA A 7 0.72 13.01 15.04
N ASN A 8 0.00 12.28 15.87
CA ASN A 8 0.26 10.86 16.19
C ASN A 8 -0.76 9.88 15.56
N HIS A 9 -1.65 10.36 14.70
CA HIS A 9 -2.64 9.50 14.07
C HIS A 9 -2.08 8.83 12.81
N ILE A 10 -2.42 7.55 12.65
CA ILE A 10 -2.20 6.79 11.43
C ILE A 10 -3.53 6.74 10.70
N THR A 11 -3.55 7.19 9.46
CA THR A 11 -4.70 7.08 8.57
C THR A 11 -4.38 6.03 7.50
N SER A 12 -5.25 5.03 7.35
CA SER A 12 -5.13 4.00 6.31
C SER A 12 -6.32 4.09 5.37
N ILE A 13 -6.07 4.07 4.06
CA ILE A 13 -7.09 4.24 3.03
C ILE A 13 -6.79 3.25 1.90
N HIS A 14 -7.79 2.46 1.45
CA HIS A 14 -7.71 1.74 0.19
C HIS A 14 -7.63 2.77 -0.94
N PHE A 15 -6.71 2.57 -1.86
CA PHE A 15 -6.39 3.58 -2.86
C PHE A 15 -5.99 2.94 -4.19
N MET A 16 -6.72 3.28 -5.24
CA MET A 16 -6.48 2.82 -6.60
C MET A 16 -6.30 1.30 -6.69
N GLU A 17 -7.18 0.57 -6.02
CA GLU A 17 -7.21 -0.89 -6.04
C GLU A 17 -7.87 -1.41 -7.31
N SER A 18 -8.95 -0.77 -7.74
CA SER A 18 -9.69 -1.13 -8.93
C SER A 18 -9.65 -0.04 -10.00
N GLU A 19 -9.75 -0.46 -11.26
CA GLU A 19 -9.75 0.44 -12.42
C GLU A 19 -10.94 1.43 -12.39
N GLY A 20 -12.05 1.02 -11.77
CA GLY A 20 -13.25 1.83 -11.68
C GLY A 20 -13.25 2.93 -10.63
N GLU A 21 -12.25 2.99 -9.74
CA GLU A 21 -12.26 3.97 -8.65
C GLU A 21 -12.13 5.41 -9.14
N ASP A 22 -11.25 5.65 -10.10
CA ASP A 22 -11.02 7.02 -10.58
C ASP A 22 -12.22 7.52 -11.39
N SER A 23 -12.83 6.70 -12.26
CA SER A 23 -14.06 7.06 -12.97
C SER A 23 -15.25 7.23 -12.04
N PHE A 24 -15.37 6.40 -11.00
CA PHE A 24 -16.40 6.59 -9.97
C PHE A 24 -16.28 7.95 -9.27
N LEU A 25 -15.06 8.36 -8.93
CA LEU A 25 -14.83 9.61 -8.23
C LEU A 25 -14.89 10.84 -9.16
N SER A 26 -14.38 10.73 -10.39
CA SER A 26 -14.26 11.87 -11.31
C SER A 26 -15.58 12.25 -11.94
N ASP A 27 -16.31 11.30 -12.47
CA ASP A 27 -17.51 11.54 -13.28
C ASP A 27 -18.72 10.68 -12.91
N ARG A 28 -18.62 9.86 -11.85
CA ARG A 28 -19.66 8.93 -11.40
C ARG A 28 -20.05 7.92 -12.48
N SER A 29 -19.09 7.39 -13.18
CA SER A 29 -19.28 6.36 -14.20
C SER A 29 -18.62 5.04 -13.81
N GLY A 30 -18.82 4.04 -14.65
CA GLY A 30 -18.15 2.75 -14.53
C GLY A 30 -18.82 1.74 -13.61
N PRO A 31 -18.19 0.58 -13.42
CA PRO A 31 -18.80 -0.57 -12.74
C PRO A 31 -19.14 -0.33 -11.28
N LEU A 32 -18.41 0.54 -10.59
CA LEU A 32 -18.68 0.84 -9.18
C LEU A 32 -19.98 1.63 -9.00
N ILE A 33 -20.30 2.57 -9.88
CA ILE A 33 -21.57 3.32 -9.81
C ILE A 33 -22.77 2.38 -10.02
N GLU A 34 -22.63 1.43 -10.95
CA GLU A 34 -23.68 0.45 -11.19
C GLU A 34 -23.89 -0.47 -9.99
N ALA A 35 -22.80 -0.96 -9.39
CA ALA A 35 -22.86 -1.81 -8.20
C ALA A 35 -23.50 -1.08 -7.01
N PHE A 36 -23.09 0.17 -6.72
CA PHE A 36 -23.68 0.97 -5.65
C PHE A 36 -25.13 1.34 -5.91
N SER A 37 -25.49 1.61 -7.18
CA SER A 37 -26.89 1.85 -7.56
C SER A 37 -27.76 0.62 -7.30
N LYS A 38 -27.32 -0.55 -7.73
CA LYS A 38 -28.02 -1.83 -7.50
C LYS A 38 -28.15 -2.15 -6.01
N ALA A 39 -27.15 -1.79 -5.21
CA ALA A 39 -27.17 -1.99 -3.76
C ALA A 39 -27.96 -0.92 -3.00
N GLY A 40 -28.53 0.09 -3.66
CA GLY A 40 -29.24 1.21 -3.01
C GLY A 40 -28.34 2.12 -2.17
N LEU A 41 -27.03 2.11 -2.42
CA LEU A 41 -26.02 2.86 -1.66
C LEU A 41 -25.74 4.26 -2.21
N LEU A 42 -26.28 4.60 -3.38
CA LEU A 42 -26.14 5.93 -3.95
C LEU A 42 -27.12 6.90 -3.29
N THR A 43 -26.58 7.83 -2.52
CA THR A 43 -27.37 8.93 -1.95
C THR A 43 -27.31 10.15 -2.86
N ALA A 44 -28.47 10.76 -3.12
CA ALA A 44 -28.53 12.05 -3.80
C ALA A 44 -27.77 13.10 -2.96
N GLY A 45 -26.79 13.76 -3.53
CA GLY A 45 -26.00 14.79 -2.86
C GLY A 45 -24.62 14.34 -2.34
N LEU A 46 -24.20 13.10 -2.59
CA LEU A 46 -22.81 12.69 -2.34
C LEU A 46 -21.87 13.53 -3.21
N GLN A 47 -21.13 14.45 -2.60
CA GLN A 47 -20.08 15.19 -3.29
C GLN A 47 -18.86 14.27 -3.39
N THR A 48 -18.43 13.97 -4.59
CA THR A 48 -17.21 13.22 -4.85
C THR A 48 -16.08 14.18 -5.25
N PRO A 49 -14.85 13.89 -4.82
CA PRO A 49 -13.67 14.57 -5.36
C PRO A 49 -13.55 14.33 -6.87
N LYS A 50 -12.79 15.18 -7.55
CA LYS A 50 -12.60 15.10 -9.01
C LYS A 50 -11.77 13.90 -9.48
N SER A 51 -11.05 13.24 -8.59
CA SER A 51 -10.24 12.04 -8.85
C SER A 51 -9.74 11.42 -7.55
N CYS A 52 -9.23 10.19 -7.59
CA CYS A 52 -8.55 9.57 -6.44
C CYS A 52 -7.39 10.45 -5.93
N ILE A 53 -6.65 11.07 -6.82
CA ILE A 53 -5.52 11.95 -6.46
C ILE A 53 -6.03 13.18 -5.71
N SER A 54 -7.05 13.87 -6.23
CA SER A 54 -7.61 15.05 -5.57
C SER A 54 -8.27 14.69 -4.24
N ALA A 55 -8.90 13.51 -4.12
CA ALA A 55 -9.43 13.02 -2.86
C ALA A 55 -8.34 12.98 -1.77
N ILE A 56 -7.16 12.45 -2.10
CA ILE A 56 -6.04 12.40 -1.15
C ILE A 56 -5.46 13.79 -0.89
N ILE A 57 -5.27 14.60 -1.93
CA ILE A 57 -4.63 15.91 -1.81
C ILE A 57 -5.52 16.91 -1.06
N ASP A 58 -6.81 16.94 -1.36
CA ASP A 58 -7.72 17.99 -0.90
C ASP A 58 -8.44 17.60 0.41
N GLU A 59 -8.78 16.31 0.57
CA GLU A 59 -9.60 15.83 1.67
C GLU A 59 -8.80 15.20 2.81
N VAL A 60 -7.61 14.66 2.53
CA VAL A 60 -6.75 14.06 3.55
C VAL A 60 -5.62 15.01 3.90
N THR A 61 -5.65 15.55 5.11
CA THR A 61 -4.53 16.34 5.67
C THR A 61 -3.86 15.49 6.75
N PRO A 62 -2.82 14.71 6.41
CA PRO A 62 -2.17 13.87 7.40
C PRO A 62 -1.32 14.73 8.33
N ALA A 63 -1.76 14.88 9.58
CA ALA A 63 -0.90 15.37 10.64
C ALA A 63 0.08 14.28 11.14
N GLY A 64 -0.18 13.02 10.77
CA GLY A 64 0.62 11.83 11.08
C GLY A 64 1.01 11.04 9.82
N SER A 65 1.00 9.71 9.92
CA SER A 65 1.28 8.83 8.79
C SER A 65 0.04 8.56 7.97
N LEU A 66 0.15 8.67 6.65
CA LEU A 66 -0.86 8.24 5.69
C LEU A 66 -0.39 6.93 5.05
N ILE A 67 -1.22 5.87 5.14
CA ILE A 67 -0.95 4.59 4.51
C ILE A 67 -1.97 4.41 3.38
N LEU A 68 -1.50 4.40 2.15
CA LEU A 68 -2.29 4.10 0.95
C LEU A 68 -2.15 2.62 0.62
N VAL A 69 -3.26 1.89 0.62
CA VAL A 69 -3.28 0.44 0.48
C VAL A 69 -3.65 0.04 -0.94
N HIS A 70 -3.06 -1.01 -1.45
CA HIS A 70 -3.15 -1.62 -2.77
C HIS A 70 -2.37 -0.89 -3.87
N ASN A 71 -2.76 0.31 -4.27
CA ASN A 71 -2.03 1.15 -5.23
C ASN A 71 -1.85 0.53 -6.63
N VAL A 72 -2.70 -0.41 -7.04
CA VAL A 72 -2.56 -1.20 -8.26
C VAL A 72 -2.52 -0.31 -9.51
N PHE A 73 -3.40 0.68 -9.55
CA PHE A 73 -3.54 1.60 -10.67
C PHE A 73 -2.86 2.97 -10.43
N ALA A 74 -1.98 3.05 -9.42
CA ALA A 74 -1.26 4.29 -9.13
C ALA A 74 -0.26 4.64 -10.24
N GLY A 75 -0.51 5.74 -10.94
CA GLY A 75 0.38 6.28 -11.96
C GLY A 75 1.50 7.15 -11.38
N LYS A 76 2.58 7.30 -12.13
CA LYS A 76 3.79 8.03 -11.73
C LYS A 76 3.52 9.48 -11.31
N GLU A 77 2.65 10.18 -12.04
CA GLU A 77 2.27 11.56 -11.73
C GLU A 77 1.52 11.68 -10.40
N ALA A 78 0.57 10.76 -10.15
CA ALA A 78 -0.16 10.67 -8.89
C ALA A 78 0.79 10.44 -7.71
N VAL A 79 1.70 9.50 -7.87
CA VAL A 79 2.72 9.16 -6.86
C VAL A 79 3.57 10.37 -6.49
N ARG A 80 4.09 11.09 -7.49
CA ARG A 80 4.90 12.31 -7.27
C ARG A 80 4.13 13.39 -6.52
N LYS A 81 2.89 13.66 -6.93
CA LYS A 81 2.04 14.66 -6.27
C LYS A 81 1.74 14.29 -4.83
N ILE A 82 1.41 13.03 -4.58
CA ILE A 82 1.05 12.56 -3.24
C ILE A 82 2.27 12.51 -2.31
N ASN A 83 3.45 12.12 -2.80
CA ASN A 83 4.67 12.06 -1.99
C ASN A 83 5.07 13.42 -1.39
N THR A 84 4.61 14.55 -1.96
CA THR A 84 4.86 15.88 -1.38
C THR A 84 4.05 16.13 -0.10
N ARG A 85 3.12 15.26 0.28
CA ARG A 85 2.19 15.46 1.40
C ARG A 85 2.73 15.05 2.77
N GLY A 86 3.99 14.71 2.89
CA GLY A 86 4.62 14.37 4.18
C GLY A 86 4.85 12.87 4.35
N LYS A 87 4.47 12.30 5.51
CA LYS A 87 4.71 10.88 5.82
C LYS A 87 3.71 9.97 5.12
N VAL A 88 3.90 9.74 3.83
CA VAL A 88 3.10 8.81 3.03
C VAL A 88 3.81 7.46 2.93
N PHE A 89 3.05 6.38 3.15
CA PHE A 89 3.48 5.00 3.00
C PHE A 89 2.59 4.29 1.99
N TRP A 90 3.20 3.55 1.08
CA TRP A 90 2.53 2.83 0.01
C TRP A 90 2.50 1.35 0.37
N CYS A 91 1.36 0.89 0.88
CA CYS A 91 1.17 -0.49 1.33
C CYS A 91 0.75 -1.37 0.16
N LEU A 92 1.58 -2.36 -0.16
CA LEU A 92 1.33 -3.31 -1.24
C LEU A 92 0.83 -4.64 -0.66
N CYS A 93 -0.24 -5.17 -1.26
CA CYS A 93 -0.84 -6.46 -0.92
C CYS A 93 -0.90 -7.34 -2.17
N PRO A 94 0.26 -7.73 -2.75
CA PRO A 94 0.32 -8.33 -4.09
C PRO A 94 -0.52 -9.60 -4.25
N ASN A 95 -0.53 -10.50 -3.27
CA ASN A 95 -1.31 -11.74 -3.36
C ASN A 95 -2.82 -11.48 -3.32
N SER A 96 -3.27 -10.52 -2.51
CA SER A 96 -4.66 -10.08 -2.49
C SER A 96 -5.07 -9.50 -3.85
N ASN A 97 -4.26 -8.61 -4.41
CA ASN A 97 -4.55 -7.97 -5.68
C ASN A 97 -4.59 -8.98 -6.85
N LEU A 98 -3.68 -9.95 -6.85
CA LEU A 98 -3.72 -11.05 -7.83
C LEU A 98 -4.96 -11.94 -7.66
N HIS A 99 -5.38 -12.17 -6.42
CA HIS A 99 -6.57 -13.00 -6.14
C HIS A 99 -7.87 -12.33 -6.57
N ILE A 100 -8.01 -11.02 -6.33
CA ILE A 100 -9.25 -10.28 -6.62
C ILE A 100 -9.32 -9.85 -8.08
N GLY A 101 -8.30 -9.20 -8.59
CA GLY A 101 -8.30 -8.51 -9.88
C GLY A 101 -7.29 -9.03 -10.90
N ASN A 102 -6.49 -10.04 -10.55
CA ASN A 102 -5.38 -10.55 -11.36
C ASN A 102 -4.38 -9.44 -11.79
N ASN A 103 -4.24 -8.42 -10.98
CA ASN A 103 -3.33 -7.30 -11.20
C ASN A 103 -2.27 -7.27 -10.11
N ILE A 104 -1.13 -6.63 -10.39
CA ILE A 104 -0.07 -6.46 -9.41
C ILE A 104 0.28 -4.98 -9.25
N PRO A 105 0.48 -4.48 -8.00
CA PRO A 105 0.85 -3.09 -7.81
C PRO A 105 2.23 -2.80 -8.43
N PRO A 106 2.46 -1.59 -8.97
CA PRO A 106 3.68 -1.23 -9.71
C PRO A 106 4.88 -1.00 -8.78
N ALA A 107 5.29 -2.02 -8.04
CA ALA A 107 6.30 -1.95 -6.97
C ALA A 107 7.63 -1.38 -7.45
N LEU A 108 8.09 -1.74 -8.66
CA LEU A 108 9.34 -1.22 -9.22
C LEU A 108 9.25 0.29 -9.48
N MET A 109 8.15 0.77 -10.06
CA MET A 109 7.92 2.20 -10.30
C MET A 109 7.88 2.96 -8.97
N LEU A 110 7.15 2.47 -7.97
CA LEU A 110 7.08 3.09 -6.64
C LEU A 110 8.46 3.15 -5.98
N SER A 111 9.26 2.11 -6.12
CA SER A 111 10.65 2.09 -5.62
C SER A 111 11.52 3.14 -6.33
N GLN A 112 11.43 3.23 -7.65
CA GLN A 112 12.17 4.21 -8.45
C GLN A 112 11.76 5.67 -8.15
N GLU A 113 10.51 5.91 -7.78
CA GLU A 113 10.02 7.23 -7.35
C GLU A 113 10.33 7.52 -5.86
N GLY A 114 11.12 6.69 -5.20
CA GLY A 114 11.56 6.89 -3.81
C GLY A 114 10.45 6.76 -2.76
N CYS A 115 9.40 6.00 -3.06
CA CYS A 115 8.28 5.81 -2.15
C CYS A 115 8.68 5.03 -0.89
N ASN A 116 8.06 5.39 0.25
CA ASN A 116 8.13 4.58 1.46
C ASN A 116 7.20 3.37 1.32
N ILE A 117 7.66 2.32 0.68
CA ILE A 117 6.88 1.10 0.47
C ILE A 117 6.81 0.29 1.76
N VAL A 118 5.64 -0.27 2.05
CA VAL A 118 5.38 -1.24 3.11
C VAL A 118 4.58 -2.42 2.56
N ILE A 119 4.60 -3.55 3.26
CA ILE A 119 3.94 -4.77 2.82
C ILE A 119 2.79 -5.11 3.78
N GLY A 120 1.64 -5.41 3.21
CA GLY A 120 0.47 -5.96 3.87
C GLY A 120 0.03 -7.26 3.20
N THR A 121 -0.77 -8.04 3.91
CA THR A 121 -1.34 -9.30 3.38
C THR A 121 -2.81 -9.16 2.99
N ASP A 122 -3.44 -8.07 3.39
CA ASP A 122 -4.89 -7.94 3.42
C ASP A 122 -5.54 -9.06 4.26
N SER A 123 -6.82 -9.35 4.08
CA SER A 123 -7.58 -10.32 4.86
C SER A 123 -7.58 -11.72 4.23
N LEU A 124 -8.00 -12.74 5.00
CA LEU A 124 -8.22 -14.09 4.46
C LEU A 124 -9.41 -14.17 3.48
N ALA A 125 -10.23 -13.13 3.40
CA ALA A 125 -11.30 -13.06 2.39
C ALA A 125 -10.76 -12.78 0.99
N SER A 126 -9.61 -12.12 0.90
CA SER A 126 -8.94 -11.70 -0.33
C SER A 126 -7.57 -12.34 -0.54
N ASN A 127 -7.12 -13.18 0.39
CA ASN A 127 -5.80 -13.80 0.31
C ASN A 127 -5.85 -15.25 0.82
N LYS A 128 -5.06 -16.13 0.23
CA LYS A 128 -4.96 -17.54 0.65
C LYS A 128 -4.19 -17.73 1.95
N LYS A 129 -3.31 -16.79 2.30
CA LYS A 129 -2.41 -16.86 3.46
C LYS A 129 -2.11 -15.46 3.98
N LEU A 130 -2.10 -15.31 5.31
CA LEU A 130 -1.55 -14.11 5.95
C LEU A 130 -0.04 -14.30 6.20
N ASN A 131 0.74 -14.26 5.13
CA ASN A 131 2.18 -14.54 5.17
C ASN A 131 2.97 -13.49 4.39
N VAL A 132 3.64 -12.60 5.10
CA VAL A 132 4.42 -11.50 4.52
C VAL A 132 5.54 -12.02 3.61
N LEU A 133 6.22 -13.11 3.95
CA LEU A 133 7.26 -13.68 3.10
C LEU A 133 6.70 -14.14 1.73
N SER A 134 5.46 -14.67 1.73
CA SER A 134 4.77 -15.01 0.47
C SER A 134 4.52 -13.77 -0.40
N GLU A 135 4.16 -12.63 0.20
CA GLU A 135 4.01 -11.36 -0.52
C GLU A 135 5.33 -10.93 -1.17
N LEU A 136 6.45 -11.03 -0.41
CA LEU A 136 7.78 -10.66 -0.93
C LEU A 136 8.20 -11.56 -2.10
N LYS A 137 7.97 -12.87 -2.01
CA LYS A 137 8.25 -13.82 -3.09
C LYS A 137 7.45 -13.48 -4.34
N THR A 138 6.17 -13.15 -4.19
CA THR A 138 5.31 -12.74 -5.29
C THR A 138 5.84 -11.46 -5.96
N LEU A 139 6.21 -10.45 -5.18
CA LEU A 139 6.81 -9.23 -5.74
C LEU A 139 8.10 -9.50 -6.48
N GLN A 140 9.01 -10.30 -5.91
CA GLN A 140 10.28 -10.60 -6.56
C GLN A 140 10.11 -11.46 -7.82
N HIS A 141 9.11 -12.33 -7.86
CA HIS A 141 8.76 -13.11 -9.05
C HIS A 141 8.33 -12.20 -10.22
N HIS A 142 7.47 -11.21 -9.94
CA HIS A 142 6.98 -10.28 -10.96
C HIS A 142 7.99 -9.17 -11.29
N PHE A 143 8.83 -8.80 -10.35
CA PHE A 143 9.85 -7.76 -10.49
C PHE A 143 11.23 -8.31 -10.09
N PRO A 144 11.88 -9.11 -10.96
CA PRO A 144 13.14 -9.78 -10.62
C PRO A 144 14.32 -8.85 -10.31
N SER A 145 14.20 -7.56 -10.63
CA SER A 145 15.21 -6.53 -10.30
C SER A 145 15.11 -6.00 -8.87
N LEU A 146 14.03 -6.30 -8.13
CA LEU A 146 13.93 -5.95 -6.73
C LEU A 146 14.92 -6.79 -5.90
N SER A 147 15.71 -6.11 -5.08
CA SER A 147 16.67 -6.77 -4.20
C SER A 147 15.98 -7.36 -2.96
N ILE A 148 16.55 -8.41 -2.39
CA ILE A 148 16.10 -8.97 -1.11
C ILE A 148 16.18 -7.93 0.01
N GLU A 149 17.18 -7.04 -0.03
CA GLU A 149 17.34 -5.97 0.96
C GLU A 149 16.18 -4.99 0.94
N ASP A 150 15.73 -4.56 -0.24
CA ASP A 150 14.59 -3.66 -0.37
C ASP A 150 13.31 -4.35 0.12
N LEU A 151 13.08 -5.58 -0.30
CA LEU A 151 11.93 -6.38 0.11
C LEU A 151 11.87 -6.56 1.63
N ILE A 152 12.98 -6.93 2.26
CA ILE A 152 13.07 -7.07 3.72
C ILE A 152 12.85 -5.72 4.41
N ARG A 153 13.43 -4.63 3.89
CA ARG A 153 13.23 -3.27 4.40
C ARG A 153 11.75 -2.88 4.40
N TRP A 154 11.04 -3.16 3.31
CA TRP A 154 9.60 -2.87 3.18
C TRP A 154 8.75 -3.67 4.17
N ALA A 155 9.12 -4.93 4.40
CA ALA A 155 8.40 -5.82 5.32
C ALA A 155 8.75 -5.61 6.80
N THR A 156 9.77 -4.82 7.14
CA THR A 156 10.28 -4.67 8.51
C THR A 156 10.31 -3.22 8.95
N ILE A 157 11.43 -2.51 8.73
CA ILE A 157 11.63 -1.17 9.28
C ILE A 157 10.65 -0.15 8.68
N ASN A 158 10.29 -0.27 7.41
CA ASN A 158 9.31 0.62 6.80
C ASN A 158 7.92 0.43 7.43
N GLY A 159 7.49 -0.81 7.65
CA GLY A 159 6.24 -1.11 8.36
C GLY A 159 6.24 -0.53 9.78
N ALA A 160 7.35 -0.69 10.50
CA ALA A 160 7.51 -0.10 11.83
C ALA A 160 7.41 1.44 11.81
N LYS A 161 8.02 2.10 10.81
CA LYS A 161 7.92 3.56 10.60
C LYS A 161 6.50 4.00 10.28
N ALA A 162 5.79 3.27 9.41
CA ALA A 162 4.41 3.56 9.07
C ALA A 162 3.49 3.56 10.30
N LEU A 163 3.78 2.66 11.23
CA LEU A 163 3.04 2.50 12.48
C LEU A 163 3.60 3.33 13.65
N GLY A 164 4.64 4.15 13.44
CA GLY A 164 5.29 4.92 14.50
C GLY A 164 5.90 4.06 15.60
N LYS A 165 6.41 2.88 15.25
CA LYS A 165 6.96 1.87 16.17
C LYS A 165 8.43 1.54 15.92
N GLU A 166 9.11 2.30 15.08
CA GLU A 166 10.50 2.07 14.66
C GLU A 166 11.51 2.15 15.80
N SER A 167 11.18 2.83 16.89
CA SER A 167 12.02 2.84 18.11
C SER A 167 12.11 1.48 18.81
N LYS A 168 11.09 0.60 18.58
CA LYS A 168 11.00 -0.72 19.23
C LYS A 168 11.13 -1.89 18.28
N TYR A 169 10.71 -1.73 17.02
CA TYR A 169 10.55 -2.82 16.05
C TYR A 169 11.20 -2.50 14.70
N GLY A 170 11.25 -3.51 13.84
CA GLY A 170 11.62 -3.40 12.43
C GLY A 170 13.13 -3.40 12.14
N SER A 171 14.00 -3.40 13.14
CA SER A 171 15.45 -3.58 12.96
C SER A 171 16.10 -4.13 14.21
N ILE A 172 17.23 -4.80 14.05
CA ILE A 172 18.07 -5.30 15.15
C ILE A 172 18.85 -4.13 15.70
N GLY A 173 18.83 -3.93 17.02
CA GLY A 173 19.58 -2.87 17.68
C GLY A 173 19.40 -2.89 19.19
N PRO A 174 20.30 -2.24 19.96
CA PRO A 174 20.21 -2.17 21.41
C PRO A 174 18.86 -1.60 21.86
N GLY A 175 18.24 -2.25 22.83
CA GLY A 175 16.95 -1.83 23.41
C GLY A 175 15.70 -2.11 22.55
N LYS A 176 15.85 -2.62 21.34
CA LYS A 176 14.72 -3.01 20.49
C LYS A 176 14.19 -4.40 20.85
N LYS A 177 12.90 -4.61 20.60
CA LYS A 177 12.20 -5.87 20.84
C LYS A 177 11.80 -6.55 19.53
N SER A 178 12.61 -6.39 18.49
CA SER A 178 12.40 -7.04 17.20
C SER A 178 12.54 -8.55 17.37
N GLY A 179 11.54 -9.32 16.95
CA GLY A 179 11.69 -10.74 16.77
C GLY A 179 12.74 -11.03 15.69
N LEU A 180 13.35 -12.20 15.75
CA LEU A 180 14.28 -12.69 14.73
C LEU A 180 13.62 -13.83 13.97
N LEU A 181 13.67 -13.73 12.65
CA LEU A 181 13.24 -14.77 11.73
C LEU A 181 14.43 -15.16 10.86
N LEU A 182 14.79 -16.45 10.89
CA LEU A 182 15.80 -16.98 9.98
C LEU A 182 15.14 -17.33 8.65
N LEU A 183 15.64 -16.74 7.57
CA LEU A 183 15.27 -17.13 6.21
C LEU A 183 16.23 -18.21 5.74
N GLU A 184 15.74 -19.45 5.66
CA GLU A 184 16.50 -20.54 5.09
C GLU A 184 16.46 -20.50 3.56
N ASN A 185 17.54 -20.95 2.92
CA ASN A 185 17.65 -21.04 1.46
C ASN A 185 17.50 -19.72 0.69
N ALA A 186 17.84 -18.57 1.29
CA ALA A 186 17.95 -17.32 0.55
C ALA A 186 19.24 -17.29 -0.28
N ASP A 187 19.14 -16.92 -1.56
CA ASP A 187 20.30 -16.70 -2.41
C ASP A 187 20.86 -15.30 -2.16
N LEU A 188 21.84 -15.21 -1.28
CA LEU A 188 22.47 -13.94 -0.92
C LEU A 188 23.43 -13.40 -2.01
N ILE A 189 23.89 -14.25 -2.94
CA ILE A 189 24.78 -13.84 -4.02
C ILE A 189 23.97 -13.05 -5.06
N ASN A 190 22.84 -13.58 -5.46
CA ASN A 190 21.96 -12.95 -6.43
C ASN A 190 20.86 -12.07 -5.77
N MET A 191 20.89 -11.94 -4.45
CA MET A 191 19.91 -11.17 -3.66
C MET A 191 18.46 -11.59 -3.93
N LYS A 192 18.22 -12.92 -3.90
CA LYS A 192 16.92 -13.53 -4.23
C LYS A 192 16.35 -14.34 -3.08
N LEU A 193 15.02 -14.27 -2.95
CA LEU A 193 14.25 -15.22 -2.16
C LEU A 193 14.03 -16.48 -2.99
N THR A 194 14.43 -17.63 -2.48
CA THR A 194 14.18 -18.91 -3.17
C THR A 194 12.74 -19.40 -2.93
N PRO A 195 12.22 -20.24 -3.81
CA PRO A 195 10.87 -20.79 -3.70
C PRO A 195 10.60 -21.53 -2.38
#